data_edf8a1d3c7b55db4e09d656095c37605
#
_entry.id   edf8a1d3c7b55db4e09d656095c37605
#
_cell.length_a   1.000
_cell.length_b   1.000
_cell.length_c   1.000
_cell.angle_alpha   90.00
_cell.angle_beta   90.00
_cell.angle_gamma   90.00
#
_symmetry.space_group_name_H-M   'P 1'
#
loop_
_entity.id
_entity.type
_entity.pdbx_description
1 polymer ?
#
loop_
_entity_poly.entity_id
_entity_poly.type
_entity_poly.pdbx_seq_one_letter_code
_entity_poly.pdbx_strand_id
1 'polypeptide(L)'
;MFWSFCSPKGGVGTSVVAAAAALECSRLQPTVLIDFGGDLAHVFGLDVEGLHGVHDWLAASDEVGTESLDHLLLDVAPNLSLMPAGPKSFGPTTPDRAVRFVEAMKAIGDLVIADVGAISEVVDPRSVICVSGDRTTCVVRACYLALRRFSKLPVLIDDIVEIEEPGRALRTLDIEAVAGLAVSARIPFDPSIARAVDAGLLGQRMPRSLRRNVRMLIEDRKRLAVAR
;
A
#
# COMPACT_ATOMS: atom_id res chain seq x y z
N MET A 1 0.71 -12.58 7.15
CA MET A 1 -0.01 -12.23 5.90
C MET A 1 0.58 -10.96 5.31
N PHE A 2 0.88 -10.94 4.00
CA PHE A 2 1.46 -9.80 3.30
C PHE A 2 0.44 -9.22 2.30
N TRP A 3 -0.01 -7.98 2.52
CA TRP A 3 -1.05 -7.31 1.75
C TRP A 3 -0.50 -6.08 1.04
N SER A 4 -0.38 -6.14 -0.29
CA SER A 4 0.15 -5.07 -1.13
C SER A 4 -0.93 -4.08 -1.54
N PHE A 5 -0.60 -2.79 -1.55
CA PHE A 5 -1.38 -1.72 -2.14
C PHE A 5 -0.59 -1.13 -3.30
N CYS A 6 -1.17 -1.13 -4.48
CA CYS A 6 -0.55 -0.58 -5.67
C CYS A 6 -1.52 0.30 -6.46
N SER A 7 -1.01 0.93 -7.51
CA SER A 7 -1.83 1.71 -8.44
C SER A 7 -1.26 1.66 -9.86
N PRO A 8 -2.09 1.83 -10.90
CA PRO A 8 -1.63 1.92 -12.28
C PRO A 8 -1.03 3.29 -12.61
N LYS A 9 -1.15 4.27 -11.70
CA LYS A 9 -0.69 5.64 -11.92
C LYS A 9 -0.40 6.32 -10.59
N GLY A 10 0.71 7.04 -10.48
CA GLY A 10 1.05 7.85 -9.32
C GLY A 10 0.02 8.95 -9.01
N GLY A 11 -0.01 9.37 -7.74
CA GLY A 11 -0.86 10.47 -7.26
C GLY A 11 -2.34 10.13 -7.13
N VAL A 12 -2.72 8.85 -7.11
CA VAL A 12 -4.13 8.44 -6.92
C VAL A 12 -4.52 8.32 -5.44
N GLY A 13 -3.56 8.30 -4.51
CA GLY A 13 -3.81 8.21 -3.07
C GLY A 13 -3.50 6.83 -2.47
N THR A 14 -2.66 6.02 -3.11
CA THR A 14 -2.28 4.68 -2.66
C THR A 14 -1.72 4.70 -1.24
N SER A 15 -0.74 5.57 -0.96
CA SER A 15 -0.12 5.72 0.36
C SER A 15 -1.12 6.08 1.45
N VAL A 16 -2.11 6.93 1.12
CA VAL A 16 -3.17 7.32 2.06
C VAL A 16 -4.08 6.14 2.39
N VAL A 17 -4.44 5.33 1.39
CA VAL A 17 -5.29 4.15 1.59
C VAL A 17 -4.55 3.07 2.37
N ALA A 18 -3.28 2.81 2.02
CA ALA A 18 -2.43 1.85 2.73
C ALA A 18 -2.23 2.25 4.20
N ALA A 19 -1.90 3.53 4.47
CA ALA A 19 -1.79 4.06 5.83
C ALA A 19 -3.08 3.93 6.62
N ALA A 20 -4.22 4.26 6.01
CA ALA A 20 -5.53 4.13 6.66
C ALA A 20 -5.89 2.67 6.95
N ALA A 21 -5.57 1.75 6.04
CA ALA A 21 -5.75 0.31 6.24
C ALA A 21 -4.87 -0.20 7.40
N ALA A 22 -3.60 0.20 7.45
CA ALA A 22 -2.68 -0.16 8.52
C ALA A 22 -3.16 0.36 9.89
N LEU A 23 -3.59 1.62 9.97
CA LEU A 23 -4.16 2.21 11.19
C LEU A 23 -5.44 1.51 11.68
N GLU A 24 -6.30 1.05 10.80
CA GLU A 24 -7.50 0.33 11.22
C GLU A 24 -7.20 -1.14 11.55
N CYS A 25 -6.25 -1.77 10.86
CA CYS A 25 -5.82 -3.14 11.18
C CYS A 25 -5.06 -3.20 12.50
N SER A 26 -4.21 -2.21 12.82
CA SER A 26 -3.42 -2.16 14.05
C SER A 26 -4.28 -2.10 15.33
N ARG A 27 -5.54 -1.70 15.21
CA ARG A 27 -6.52 -1.77 16.31
C ARG A 27 -6.92 -3.19 16.68
N LEU A 28 -6.65 -4.16 15.82
CA LEU A 28 -7.09 -5.54 15.95
C LEU A 28 -5.92 -6.50 16.16
N GLN A 29 -4.74 -6.20 15.62
CA GLN A 29 -3.56 -7.06 15.66
C GLN A 29 -2.30 -6.26 15.36
N PRO A 30 -1.11 -6.72 15.78
CA PRO A 30 0.15 -6.12 15.36
C PRO A 30 0.23 -6.03 13.84
N THR A 31 0.66 -4.88 13.36
CA THR A 31 0.69 -4.55 11.94
C THR A 31 1.98 -3.83 11.60
N VAL A 32 2.64 -4.26 10.53
CA VAL A 32 3.78 -3.57 9.94
C VAL A 32 3.33 -2.88 8.65
N LEU A 33 3.64 -1.61 8.51
CA LEU A 33 3.43 -0.84 7.28
C LEU A 33 4.77 -0.59 6.59
N ILE A 34 4.88 -0.90 5.31
CA ILE A 34 6.12 -0.76 4.54
C ILE A 34 5.95 0.30 3.45
N ASP A 35 6.90 1.22 3.38
CA ASP A 35 6.91 2.35 2.44
C ASP A 35 7.81 2.10 1.23
N PHE A 36 7.27 1.54 0.14
CA PHE A 36 7.98 1.51 -1.14
C PHE A 36 7.71 2.75 -2.00
N GLY A 37 6.73 3.56 -1.61
CA GLY A 37 6.35 4.80 -2.31
C GLY A 37 7.22 5.99 -1.94
N GLY A 38 7.66 6.05 -0.68
CA GLY A 38 8.45 7.15 -0.11
C GLY A 38 7.61 8.27 0.53
N ASP A 39 6.28 8.12 0.60
CA ASP A 39 5.38 9.18 1.07
C ASP A 39 4.86 8.96 2.50
N LEU A 40 4.96 7.74 3.05
CA LEU A 40 4.30 7.39 4.30
C LEU A 40 4.84 8.16 5.51
N ALA A 41 6.14 8.43 5.55
CA ALA A 41 6.72 9.25 6.62
C ALA A 41 6.04 10.62 6.70
N HIS A 42 5.80 11.27 5.56
CA HIS A 42 5.10 12.56 5.50
C HIS A 42 3.63 12.44 5.92
N VAL A 43 2.97 11.36 5.54
CA VAL A 43 1.57 11.09 5.91
C VAL A 43 1.38 11.00 7.43
N PHE A 44 2.40 10.49 8.13
CA PHE A 44 2.43 10.39 9.60
C PHE A 44 3.10 11.57 10.31
N GLY A 45 3.69 12.50 9.57
CA GLY A 45 4.42 13.64 10.12
C GLY A 45 5.71 13.23 10.84
N LEU A 46 6.39 12.22 10.32
CA LEU A 46 7.63 11.70 10.88
C LEU A 46 8.84 12.33 10.19
N ASP A 47 9.84 12.65 10.99
CA ASP A 47 11.17 12.95 10.50
C ASP A 47 11.95 11.63 10.39
N VAL A 48 12.28 11.25 9.18
CA VAL A 48 13.04 10.03 8.87
C VAL A 48 14.37 10.35 8.17
N GLU A 49 14.82 11.61 8.23
CA GLU A 49 16.06 12.03 7.59
C GLU A 49 17.24 11.24 8.17
N GLY A 50 18.04 10.65 7.28
CA GLY A 50 19.20 9.83 7.64
C GLY A 50 18.90 8.42 8.15
N LEU A 51 17.65 8.03 8.29
CA LEU A 51 17.29 6.66 8.65
C LEU A 51 17.34 5.74 7.43
N HIS A 52 17.85 4.53 7.65
CA HIS A 52 17.76 3.47 6.64
C HIS A 52 16.34 2.92 6.53
N GLY A 53 16.01 2.39 5.36
CA GLY A 53 14.70 1.83 5.10
C GLY A 53 14.72 0.66 4.14
N VAL A 54 13.53 0.31 3.63
CA VAL A 54 13.36 -0.87 2.77
C VAL A 54 14.17 -0.79 1.48
N HIS A 55 14.36 0.39 0.89
CA HIS A 55 15.17 0.54 -0.32
C HIS A 55 16.66 0.28 -0.06
N ASP A 56 17.16 0.66 1.12
CA ASP A 56 18.54 0.37 1.51
C ASP A 56 18.78 -1.11 1.63
N TRP A 57 17.85 -1.83 2.27
CA TRP A 57 17.93 -3.27 2.42
C TRP A 57 17.86 -3.98 1.07
N LEU A 58 16.94 -3.57 0.19
CA LEU A 58 16.81 -4.16 -1.16
C LEU A 58 18.02 -3.88 -2.06
N ALA A 59 18.71 -2.77 -1.86
CA ALA A 59 19.92 -2.40 -2.60
C ALA A 59 21.22 -2.93 -1.97
N ALA A 60 21.16 -3.54 -0.78
CA ALA A 60 22.32 -4.09 -0.12
C ALA A 60 22.79 -5.41 -0.76
N SER A 61 24.03 -5.82 -0.45
CA SER A 61 24.55 -7.11 -0.89
C SER A 61 23.77 -8.28 -0.26
N ASP A 62 23.90 -9.47 -0.85
CA ASP A 62 23.27 -10.69 -0.33
C ASP A 62 23.79 -11.12 1.04
N GLU A 63 24.90 -10.54 1.51
CA GLU A 63 25.46 -10.74 2.85
C GLU A 63 24.60 -10.11 3.94
N VAL A 64 23.80 -9.09 3.60
CA VAL A 64 22.85 -8.48 4.55
C VAL A 64 21.64 -9.42 4.69
N GLY A 65 21.55 -10.06 5.82
CA GLY A 65 20.52 -11.04 6.14
C GLY A 65 19.18 -10.40 6.51
N THR A 66 18.17 -11.24 6.66
CA THR A 66 16.80 -10.83 7.00
C THR A 66 16.64 -10.39 8.44
N GLU A 67 17.56 -10.79 9.34
CA GLU A 67 17.60 -10.37 10.74
C GLU A 67 17.78 -8.87 10.94
N SER A 68 18.30 -8.18 9.91
CA SER A 68 18.46 -6.71 9.95
C SER A 68 17.15 -5.95 9.71
N LEU A 69 16.09 -6.61 9.22
CA LEU A 69 14.81 -5.97 8.90
C LEU A 69 14.12 -5.38 10.14
N ASP A 70 14.24 -6.04 11.30
CA ASP A 70 13.64 -5.56 12.54
C ASP A 70 14.20 -4.20 12.98
N HIS A 71 15.46 -3.92 12.65
CA HIS A 71 16.10 -2.64 12.97
C HIS A 71 15.62 -1.47 12.10
N LEU A 72 14.87 -1.74 11.04
CA LEU A 72 14.28 -0.72 10.16
C LEU A 72 12.88 -0.29 10.60
N LEU A 73 12.32 -0.91 11.63
CA LEU A 73 10.96 -0.66 12.09
C LEU A 73 10.92 0.51 13.07
N LEU A 74 10.00 1.42 12.86
CA LEU A 74 9.72 2.59 13.71
C LEU A 74 8.29 2.48 14.24
N ASP A 75 8.10 2.56 15.54
CA ASP A 75 6.76 2.58 16.13
C ASP A 75 6.08 3.93 15.84
N VAL A 76 4.93 3.89 15.17
CA VAL A 76 4.20 5.10 14.75
C VAL A 76 2.82 5.23 15.39
N ALA A 77 2.25 4.14 15.87
CA ALA A 77 1.01 4.10 16.64
C ALA A 77 0.95 2.79 17.45
N PRO A 78 0.02 2.64 18.41
CA PRO A 78 -0.15 1.38 19.12
C PRO A 78 -0.36 0.21 18.14
N ASN A 79 0.46 -0.83 18.27
CA ASN A 79 0.49 -2.02 17.40
C ASN A 79 0.76 -1.70 15.91
N LEU A 80 1.35 -0.57 15.59
CA LEU A 80 1.71 -0.19 14.22
C LEU A 80 3.16 0.26 14.16
N SER A 81 3.97 -0.49 13.42
CA SER A 81 5.33 -0.11 13.08
C SER A 81 5.43 0.24 11.59
N LEU A 82 6.24 1.23 11.26
CA LEU A 82 6.54 1.66 9.90
C LEU A 82 7.97 1.27 9.53
N MET A 83 8.14 0.63 8.38
CA MET A 83 9.43 0.51 7.71
C MET A 83 9.50 1.61 6.65
N PRO A 84 10.29 2.67 6.83
CA PRO A 84 10.37 3.78 5.88
C PRO A 84 11.06 3.35 4.58
N ALA A 85 10.95 4.18 3.55
CA ALA A 85 11.64 3.97 2.28
C ALA A 85 13.17 4.00 2.44
N GLY A 86 13.68 4.89 3.27
CA GLY A 86 15.10 5.21 3.38
C GLY A 86 15.53 6.29 2.38
N PRO A 87 16.77 6.77 2.45
CA PRO A 87 17.27 7.86 1.63
C PRO A 87 17.55 7.45 0.17
N LYS A 88 17.68 6.15 -0.12
CA LYS A 88 17.88 5.67 -1.48
C LYS A 88 16.58 5.68 -2.25
N SER A 89 16.68 5.96 -3.55
CA SER A 89 15.57 5.70 -4.46
C SER A 89 15.34 4.19 -4.59
N PHE A 90 14.11 3.79 -4.90
CA PHE A 90 13.82 2.41 -5.26
C PHE A 90 14.61 2.05 -6.53
N GLY A 91 15.72 1.38 -6.32
CA GLY A 91 16.72 1.06 -7.33
C GLY A 91 16.57 -0.35 -7.89
N PRO A 92 17.53 -0.77 -8.72
CA PRO A 92 17.57 -2.14 -9.19
C PRO A 92 17.75 -3.09 -8.00
N THR A 93 16.84 -4.03 -7.88
CA THR A 93 16.96 -5.19 -6.99
C THR A 93 16.67 -6.44 -7.78
N THR A 94 17.22 -7.58 -7.35
CA THR A 94 16.93 -8.84 -8.02
C THR A 94 15.53 -9.34 -7.64
N PRO A 95 14.82 -10.05 -8.53
CA PRO A 95 13.56 -10.71 -8.19
C PRO A 95 13.69 -11.61 -6.95
N ASP A 96 14.78 -12.37 -6.84
CA ASP A 96 15.03 -13.27 -5.70
C ASP A 96 15.13 -12.50 -4.38
N ARG A 97 15.77 -11.33 -4.39
CA ARG A 97 15.86 -10.51 -3.18
C ARG A 97 14.50 -9.92 -2.78
N ALA A 98 13.68 -9.52 -3.76
CA ALA A 98 12.31 -9.07 -3.51
C ALA A 98 11.45 -10.21 -2.93
N VAL A 99 11.56 -11.42 -3.45
CA VAL A 99 10.87 -12.60 -2.91
C VAL A 99 11.33 -12.90 -1.47
N ARG A 100 12.65 -12.96 -1.24
CA ARG A 100 13.22 -13.18 0.11
C ARG A 100 12.74 -12.14 1.12
N PHE A 101 12.63 -10.87 0.70
CA PHE A 101 12.07 -9.82 1.55
C PHE A 101 10.64 -10.14 1.96
N VAL A 102 9.77 -10.46 1.00
CA VAL A 102 8.35 -10.77 1.28
C VAL A 102 8.21 -11.99 2.17
N GLU A 103 9.00 -13.04 1.94
CA GLU A 103 9.01 -14.24 2.78
C GLU A 103 9.46 -13.95 4.21
N ALA A 104 10.51 -13.16 4.39
CA ALA A 104 10.98 -12.75 5.71
C ALA A 104 9.92 -11.94 6.46
N MET A 105 9.29 -10.99 5.79
CA MET A 105 8.21 -10.19 6.39
C MET A 105 6.97 -11.03 6.74
N LYS A 106 6.64 -12.05 5.96
CA LYS A 106 5.59 -13.03 6.31
C LYS A 106 5.94 -13.86 7.56
N ALA A 107 7.23 -14.17 7.73
CA ALA A 107 7.71 -14.99 8.86
C ALA A 107 7.62 -14.27 10.22
N ILE A 108 7.55 -12.94 10.25
CA ILE A 108 7.33 -12.16 11.48
C ILE A 108 6.00 -12.52 12.15
N GLY A 109 5.03 -13.03 11.39
CA GLY A 109 3.73 -13.49 11.92
C GLY A 109 2.67 -12.39 12.02
N ASP A 110 3.05 -11.12 11.91
CA ASP A 110 2.18 -9.97 11.93
C ASP A 110 1.43 -9.77 10.60
N LEU A 111 0.46 -8.88 10.59
CA LEU A 111 -0.09 -8.38 9.34
C LEU A 111 0.89 -7.37 8.74
N VAL A 112 1.36 -7.64 7.54
CA VAL A 112 2.20 -6.72 6.78
C VAL A 112 1.34 -6.04 5.71
N ILE A 113 1.36 -4.72 5.69
CA ILE A 113 0.74 -3.88 4.66
C ILE A 113 1.87 -3.15 3.93
N ALA A 114 1.92 -3.29 2.61
CA ALA A 114 2.95 -2.69 1.77
C ALA A 114 2.35 -1.62 0.85
N ASP A 115 2.76 -0.38 1.01
CA ASP A 115 2.53 0.67 0.01
C ASP A 115 3.55 0.53 -1.11
N VAL A 116 3.17 -0.19 -2.15
CA VAL A 116 4.03 -0.42 -3.31
C VAL A 116 4.04 0.79 -4.26
N GLY A 117 3.05 1.67 -4.13
CA GLY A 117 2.91 2.85 -4.97
C GLY A 117 2.46 2.52 -6.39
N ALA A 118 2.93 3.31 -7.35
CA ALA A 118 2.60 3.07 -8.76
C ALA A 118 3.49 1.97 -9.34
N ILE A 119 2.85 0.98 -9.99
CA ILE A 119 3.54 -0.07 -10.74
C ILE A 119 3.37 0.15 -12.25
N SER A 120 4.38 -0.30 -13.01
CA SER A 120 4.42 -0.13 -14.46
C SER A 120 3.77 -1.29 -15.21
N GLU A 121 3.61 -1.12 -16.53
CA GLU A 121 3.16 -2.21 -17.43
C GLU A 121 4.26 -3.28 -17.66
N VAL A 122 5.48 -2.99 -17.22
CA VAL A 122 6.63 -3.88 -17.33
C VAL A 122 6.89 -4.51 -15.97
N VAL A 123 7.24 -5.79 -15.94
CA VAL A 123 7.64 -6.48 -14.70
C VAL A 123 8.87 -5.78 -14.13
N ASP A 124 8.73 -5.29 -12.92
CA ASP A 124 9.75 -4.64 -12.14
C ASP A 124 9.77 -5.22 -10.71
N PRO A 125 10.73 -4.88 -9.85
CA PRO A 125 10.79 -5.40 -8.49
C PRO A 125 9.52 -5.11 -7.66
N ARG A 126 8.80 -4.02 -7.92
CA ARG A 126 7.54 -3.70 -7.24
C ARG A 126 6.44 -4.69 -7.60
N SER A 127 6.35 -5.05 -8.88
CA SER A 127 5.40 -6.08 -9.31
C SER A 127 5.73 -7.45 -8.72
N VAL A 128 7.02 -7.78 -8.55
CA VAL A 128 7.46 -9.01 -7.86
C VAL A 128 7.00 -9.00 -6.41
N ILE A 129 7.10 -7.88 -5.69
CA ILE A 129 6.60 -7.75 -4.32
C ILE A 129 5.10 -8.01 -4.25
N CYS A 130 4.31 -7.45 -5.17
CA CYS A 130 2.87 -7.72 -5.25
C CYS A 130 2.57 -9.21 -5.48
N VAL A 131 3.23 -9.82 -6.46
CA VAL A 131 3.01 -11.24 -6.83
C VAL A 131 3.43 -12.20 -5.72
N SER A 132 4.48 -11.86 -4.96
CA SER A 132 4.96 -12.68 -3.83
C SER A 132 4.13 -12.51 -2.57
N GLY A 133 3.31 -11.46 -2.49
CA GLY A 133 2.36 -11.21 -1.40
C GLY A 133 1.19 -12.19 -1.41
N ASP A 134 0.35 -12.09 -0.37
CA ASP A 134 -0.85 -12.94 -0.24
C ASP A 134 -2.09 -12.28 -0.82
N ARG A 135 -2.07 -10.96 -0.97
CA ARG A 135 -3.20 -10.16 -1.49
C ARG A 135 -2.70 -8.86 -2.10
N THR A 136 -3.32 -8.42 -3.18
CA THR A 136 -3.02 -7.15 -3.83
C THR A 136 -4.29 -6.33 -4.03
N THR A 137 -4.29 -5.12 -3.47
CA THR A 137 -5.35 -4.11 -3.66
C THR A 137 -4.86 -3.04 -4.62
N CYS A 138 -5.63 -2.78 -5.68
CA CYS A 138 -5.34 -1.71 -6.60
C CYS A 138 -6.16 -0.45 -6.27
N VAL A 139 -5.47 0.66 -6.02
CA VAL A 139 -6.10 1.97 -5.81
C VAL A 139 -6.17 2.70 -7.14
N VAL A 140 -7.37 3.11 -7.54
CA VAL A 140 -7.61 3.67 -8.88
C VAL A 140 -8.55 4.88 -8.82
N ARG A 141 -8.39 5.80 -9.76
CA ARG A 141 -9.37 6.85 -10.09
C ARG A 141 -10.00 6.55 -11.43
N ALA A 142 -11.28 6.88 -11.60
CA ALA A 142 -11.99 6.72 -12.87
C ALA A 142 -11.47 7.71 -13.93
N CYS A 143 -10.29 7.43 -14.50
CA CYS A 143 -9.73 8.21 -15.60
C CYS A 143 -9.13 7.29 -16.67
N TYR A 144 -9.23 7.73 -17.93
CA TYR A 144 -8.81 6.96 -19.09
C TYR A 144 -7.39 6.38 -18.98
N LEU A 145 -6.42 7.20 -18.54
CA LEU A 145 -5.04 6.76 -18.45
C LEU A 145 -4.85 5.67 -17.38
N ALA A 146 -5.53 5.79 -16.22
CA ALA A 146 -5.46 4.78 -15.18
C ALA A 146 -6.07 3.46 -15.65
N LEU A 147 -7.24 3.49 -16.28
CA LEU A 147 -7.91 2.28 -16.77
C LEU A 147 -7.12 1.61 -17.90
N ARG A 148 -6.57 2.39 -18.84
CA ARG A 148 -5.70 1.86 -19.89
C ARG A 148 -4.46 1.15 -19.33
N ARG A 149 -3.85 1.69 -18.26
CA ARG A 149 -2.69 1.05 -17.62
C ARG A 149 -3.10 -0.14 -16.77
N PHE A 150 -4.25 -0.04 -16.10
CA PHE A 150 -4.78 -1.13 -15.26
C PHE A 150 -4.88 -2.45 -16.06
N SER A 151 -5.41 -2.41 -17.29
CA SER A 151 -5.56 -3.60 -18.15
C SER A 151 -4.24 -4.27 -18.55
N LYS A 152 -3.10 -3.65 -18.23
CA LYS A 152 -1.77 -4.13 -18.60
C LYS A 152 -0.88 -4.39 -17.38
N LEU A 153 -1.42 -4.30 -16.17
CA LEU A 153 -0.63 -4.55 -14.97
C LEU A 153 -0.16 -6.01 -14.94
N PRO A 154 1.12 -6.26 -14.64
CA PRO A 154 1.69 -7.61 -14.60
C PRO A 154 1.44 -8.33 -13.26
N VAL A 155 0.35 -8.01 -12.58
CA VAL A 155 -0.02 -8.55 -11.26
C VAL A 155 -1.50 -8.90 -11.22
N LEU A 156 -1.84 -9.92 -10.43
CA LEU A 156 -3.22 -10.22 -10.11
C LEU A 156 -3.73 -9.24 -9.05
N ILE A 157 -4.93 -8.73 -9.27
CA ILE A 157 -5.61 -7.82 -8.35
C ILE A 157 -6.75 -8.56 -7.68
N ASP A 158 -6.75 -8.56 -6.36
CA ASP A 158 -7.80 -9.17 -5.54
C ASP A 158 -8.90 -8.18 -5.18
N ASP A 159 -8.54 -6.90 -5.02
CA ASP A 159 -9.44 -5.84 -4.63
C ASP A 159 -9.20 -4.55 -5.40
N ILE A 160 -10.27 -3.78 -5.54
CA ILE A 160 -10.21 -2.44 -6.11
C ILE A 160 -10.74 -1.44 -5.10
N VAL A 161 -9.95 -0.38 -4.87
CA VAL A 161 -10.38 0.81 -4.14
C VAL A 161 -10.48 1.97 -5.11
N GLU A 162 -11.68 2.47 -5.31
CA GLU A 162 -11.91 3.68 -6.10
C GLU A 162 -11.74 4.94 -5.24
N ILE A 163 -10.91 5.86 -5.70
CA ILE A 163 -10.89 7.24 -5.18
C ILE A 163 -11.81 8.07 -6.07
N GLU A 164 -12.94 8.47 -5.53
CA GLU A 164 -13.91 9.28 -6.25
C GLU A 164 -13.37 10.70 -6.50
N GLU A 165 -13.55 11.19 -7.70
CA GLU A 165 -13.17 12.54 -8.09
C GLU A 165 -14.34 13.21 -8.82
N PRO A 166 -14.89 14.30 -8.29
CA PRO A 166 -16.01 15.01 -8.91
C PRO A 166 -15.69 15.46 -10.34
N GLY A 167 -16.68 15.43 -11.21
CA GLY A 167 -16.57 15.91 -12.59
C GLY A 167 -15.90 14.94 -13.57
N ARG A 168 -15.61 13.71 -13.17
CA ARG A 168 -15.13 12.68 -14.09
C ARG A 168 -16.25 12.13 -14.95
N ALA A 169 -15.97 11.91 -16.26
CA ALA A 169 -16.90 11.27 -17.18
C ALA A 169 -17.00 9.75 -16.94
N LEU A 170 -15.86 9.11 -16.64
CA LEU A 170 -15.80 7.69 -16.29
C LEU A 170 -16.25 7.50 -14.85
N ARG A 171 -16.87 6.34 -14.59
CA ARG A 171 -17.50 6.00 -13.31
C ARG A 171 -17.06 4.62 -12.82
N THR A 172 -17.53 4.22 -11.65
CA THR A 172 -17.29 2.90 -11.04
C THR A 172 -17.52 1.75 -12.02
N LEU A 173 -18.62 1.76 -12.78
CA LEU A 173 -18.92 0.71 -13.76
C LEU A 173 -17.86 0.59 -14.86
N ASP A 174 -17.20 1.69 -15.23
CA ASP A 174 -16.10 1.65 -16.23
C ASP A 174 -14.85 0.99 -15.62
N ILE A 175 -14.59 1.22 -14.33
CA ILE A 175 -13.51 0.55 -13.60
C ILE A 175 -13.79 -0.94 -13.56
N GLU A 176 -14.98 -1.35 -13.13
CA GLU A 176 -15.40 -2.74 -12.99
C GLU A 176 -15.38 -3.48 -14.35
N ALA A 177 -15.81 -2.81 -15.40
CA ALA A 177 -15.80 -3.38 -16.77
C ALA A 177 -14.37 -3.66 -17.26
N VAL A 178 -13.41 -2.77 -16.96
CA VAL A 178 -12.00 -2.95 -17.35
C VAL A 178 -11.31 -3.97 -16.47
N ALA A 179 -11.62 -3.99 -15.18
CA ALA A 179 -10.97 -4.84 -14.20
C ALA A 179 -11.52 -6.27 -14.20
N GLY A 180 -12.76 -6.49 -14.60
CA GLY A 180 -13.47 -7.75 -14.42
C GLY A 180 -13.77 -8.10 -12.96
N LEU A 181 -13.66 -7.11 -12.06
CA LEU A 181 -13.86 -7.22 -10.61
C LEU A 181 -14.75 -6.09 -10.12
N ALA A 182 -15.57 -6.36 -9.11
CA ALA A 182 -16.32 -5.33 -8.43
C ALA A 182 -15.39 -4.42 -7.60
N VAL A 183 -15.77 -3.15 -7.45
CA VAL A 183 -15.08 -2.21 -6.56
C VAL A 183 -15.40 -2.57 -5.11
N SER A 184 -14.38 -2.95 -4.34
CA SER A 184 -14.50 -3.38 -2.94
C SER A 184 -14.76 -2.22 -1.98
N ALA A 185 -14.22 -1.04 -2.28
CA ALA A 185 -14.48 0.18 -1.49
C ALA A 185 -14.38 1.44 -2.35
N ARG A 186 -15.15 2.45 -1.97
CA ARG A 186 -15.16 3.77 -2.64
C ARG A 186 -14.86 4.84 -1.63
N ILE A 187 -13.79 5.58 -1.85
CA ILE A 187 -13.39 6.70 -0.98
C ILE A 187 -13.84 8.00 -1.64
N PRO A 188 -14.82 8.70 -1.06
CA PRO A 188 -15.35 9.91 -1.63
C PRO A 188 -14.32 11.04 -1.61
N PHE A 189 -14.47 12.00 -2.52
CA PHE A 189 -13.70 13.23 -2.46
C PHE A 189 -14.05 13.99 -1.18
N ASP A 190 -13.07 14.08 -0.28
CA ASP A 190 -13.18 14.76 0.99
C ASP A 190 -11.92 15.60 1.25
N PRO A 191 -12.01 16.94 1.16
CA PRO A 191 -10.86 17.81 1.41
C PRO A 191 -10.24 17.67 2.80
N SER A 192 -10.95 17.09 3.76
CA SER A 192 -10.40 16.83 5.09
C SER A 192 -9.32 15.75 5.07
N ILE A 193 -9.35 14.83 4.09
CA ILE A 193 -8.31 13.81 3.89
C ILE A 193 -7.02 14.50 3.46
N ALA A 194 -7.08 15.35 2.42
CA ALA A 194 -5.91 16.09 1.95
C ALA A 194 -5.31 16.94 3.09
N ARG A 195 -6.13 17.69 3.82
CA ARG A 195 -5.65 18.49 4.96
C ARG A 195 -4.98 17.67 6.05
N ALA A 196 -5.49 16.47 6.34
CA ALA A 196 -4.88 15.60 7.36
C ALA A 196 -3.51 15.06 6.88
N VAL A 197 -3.41 14.74 5.60
CA VAL A 197 -2.16 14.25 4.97
C VAL A 197 -1.13 15.38 4.88
N ASP A 198 -1.51 16.55 4.34
CA ASP A 198 -0.60 17.70 4.18
C ASP A 198 -0.05 18.19 5.53
N ALA A 199 -0.81 18.00 6.62
CA ALA A 199 -0.38 18.33 7.97
C ALA A 199 0.42 17.21 8.66
N GLY A 200 0.60 16.03 8.04
CA GLY A 200 1.26 14.89 8.67
C GLY A 200 0.46 14.28 9.85
N LEU A 201 -0.85 14.47 9.87
CA LEU A 201 -1.69 14.14 11.02
C LEU A 201 -2.63 12.95 10.78
N LEU A 202 -2.44 12.17 9.71
CA LEU A 202 -3.37 11.08 9.40
C LEU A 202 -3.47 10.05 10.54
N GLY A 203 -2.34 9.73 11.17
CA GLY A 203 -2.29 8.82 12.32
C GLY A 203 -3.09 9.28 13.52
N GLN A 204 -3.14 10.60 13.75
CA GLN A 204 -3.81 11.21 14.89
C GLN A 204 -5.27 11.60 14.59
N ARG A 205 -5.56 12.02 13.36
CA ARG A 205 -6.84 12.62 12.95
C ARG A 205 -7.35 12.06 11.63
N MET A 206 -7.44 10.74 11.52
CA MET A 206 -8.02 10.11 10.33
C MET A 206 -9.47 10.56 10.12
N PRO A 207 -9.82 11.15 8.97
CA PRO A 207 -11.19 11.56 8.64
C PRO A 207 -12.17 10.39 8.68
N ARG A 208 -13.39 10.66 9.16
CA ARG A 208 -14.42 9.62 9.32
C ARG A 208 -14.82 8.96 8.00
N SER A 209 -14.85 9.73 6.91
CA SER A 209 -15.15 9.24 5.57
C SER A 209 -14.11 8.17 5.13
N LEU A 210 -12.82 8.47 5.28
CA LEU A 210 -11.74 7.53 4.96
C LEU A 210 -11.82 6.28 5.84
N ARG A 211 -11.92 6.45 7.15
CA ARG A 211 -12.02 5.34 8.11
C ARG A 211 -13.15 4.37 7.79
N ARG A 212 -14.35 4.90 7.54
CA ARG A 212 -15.53 4.09 7.24
C ARG A 212 -15.33 3.21 6.01
N ASN A 213 -14.81 3.80 4.94
CA ASN A 213 -14.69 3.08 3.67
C ASN A 213 -13.53 2.06 3.69
N VAL A 214 -12.44 2.37 4.40
CA VAL A 214 -11.35 1.40 4.60
C VAL A 214 -11.79 0.23 5.48
N ARG A 215 -12.65 0.45 6.47
CA ARG A 215 -13.24 -0.65 7.25
C ARG A 215 -14.05 -1.61 6.40
N MET A 216 -14.82 -1.11 5.44
CA MET A 216 -15.56 -1.98 4.51
C MET A 216 -14.61 -2.91 3.74
N LEU A 217 -13.48 -2.39 3.24
CA LEU A 217 -12.44 -3.19 2.59
C LEU A 217 -11.88 -4.28 3.52
N ILE A 218 -11.64 -3.96 4.81
CA ILE A 218 -11.11 -4.91 5.79
C ILE A 218 -12.15 -5.98 6.18
N GLU A 219 -13.42 -5.61 6.31
CA GLU A 219 -14.51 -6.53 6.64
C GLU A 219 -14.81 -7.50 5.51
N ASP A 220 -14.79 -7.05 4.28
CA ASP A 220 -14.94 -7.89 3.10
C ASP A 220 -13.83 -8.94 3.01
N ARG A 221 -12.60 -8.54 3.34
CA ARG A 221 -11.46 -9.45 3.51
C ARG A 221 -11.75 -10.59 4.48
N LYS A 222 -12.35 -10.31 5.66
CA LYS A 222 -12.64 -11.33 6.68
C LYS A 222 -13.65 -12.36 6.16
N ARG A 223 -14.65 -11.92 5.40
CA ARG A 223 -15.67 -12.81 4.81
C ARG A 223 -15.05 -13.76 3.78
N LEU A 224 -14.15 -13.28 2.93
CA LEU A 224 -13.48 -14.10 1.91
C LEU A 224 -12.47 -15.08 2.51
N ALA A 225 -11.82 -14.75 3.62
CA ALA A 225 -10.89 -15.66 4.32
C ALA A 225 -11.60 -16.83 5.04
N VAL A 226 -12.86 -16.66 5.43
CA VAL A 226 -13.68 -17.72 6.08
C VAL A 226 -14.32 -18.64 5.03
N ALA A 227 -14.41 -18.21 3.77
CA ALA A 227 -15.04 -18.96 2.67
C ALA A 227 -14.06 -19.85 1.89
N ARG A 228 -12.76 -19.82 2.21
CA ARG A 228 -11.70 -20.70 1.67
C ARG A 228 -11.27 -21.73 2.71
#